data_2caf9cff1995cf6fe4f9f813275abdba
#
_entry.id   2caf9cff1995cf6fe4f9f813275abdba
#
_cell.length_a   1.000
_cell.length_b   1.000
_cell.length_c   1.000
_cell.angle_alpha   90.00
_cell.angle_beta   90.00
_cell.angle_gamma   90.00
#
_symmetry.space_group_name_H-M   'P 1'
#
loop_
_entity.id
_entity.type
_entity.pdbx_description
1 polymer ?
#
loop_
_entity_poly.entity_id
_entity_poly.type
_entity_poly.pdbx_seq_one_letter_code
_entity_poly.pdbx_strand_id
1 'polypeptide(L)'
;MKLLLNILIFAITLFLYIHILFHLNTSNDLEIYQLNEPTKEKLEEVCDLKQPVLWEYPNEDLLKSINRKNLLDTYGAFDIKIRKVKYDLKNNEEMYLPYSLVNGLEAIDKHKEKIYILENNSDFIEETGLYKIFKLNDSLIRPALVSNIYYDIIFGNNTETVFKYDLNYRNYFMLTEGEIKIKLSPPKGTKYLDEIKDYENFEFRSPINPWNTKKQHLSNFDKIKCLEVTLKPKNIIYIPPRWWYSIKFISKSTVASFKYRTIMNNISISPHIIKGILQNQNIKRKITNIVN
;
A
#
# COMPACT_ATOMS: atom_id res chain seq x y z
N MET A 1 9.52 -23.92 -41.96
CA MET A 1 9.48 -24.21 -40.50
C MET A 1 10.39 -23.30 -39.65
N LYS A 2 11.72 -23.23 -39.93
CA LYS A 2 12.67 -22.36 -39.17
C LYS A 2 12.29 -20.86 -39.19
N LEU A 3 11.89 -20.32 -40.37
CA LEU A 3 11.49 -18.92 -40.50
C LEU A 3 10.26 -18.57 -39.61
N LEU A 4 9.23 -19.42 -39.61
CA LEU A 4 8.04 -19.23 -38.81
C LEU A 4 8.36 -19.28 -37.30
N LEU A 5 9.26 -20.19 -36.89
CA LEU A 5 9.73 -20.27 -35.51
C LEU A 5 10.45 -18.98 -35.08
N ASN A 6 11.34 -18.46 -35.94
CA ASN A 6 12.07 -17.22 -35.66
C ASN A 6 11.12 -16.01 -35.56
N ILE A 7 10.11 -15.92 -36.42
CA ILE A 7 9.08 -14.87 -36.34
C ILE A 7 8.28 -14.98 -35.04
N LEU A 8 7.90 -16.19 -34.63
CA LEU A 8 7.18 -16.43 -33.41
C LEU A 8 8.01 -16.02 -32.18
N ILE A 9 9.29 -16.43 -32.14
CA ILE A 9 10.19 -16.05 -31.04
C ILE A 9 10.33 -14.53 -30.96
N PHE A 10 10.54 -13.88 -32.11
CA PHE A 10 10.63 -12.42 -32.17
C PHE A 10 9.36 -11.74 -31.65
N ALA A 11 8.18 -12.21 -32.09
CA ALA A 11 6.90 -11.65 -31.65
C ALA A 11 6.69 -11.80 -30.13
N ILE A 12 7.01 -12.98 -29.57
CA ILE A 12 6.91 -13.21 -28.11
C ILE A 12 7.90 -12.30 -27.37
N THR A 13 9.14 -12.20 -27.84
CA THR A 13 10.15 -11.36 -27.19
C THR A 13 9.74 -9.88 -27.20
N LEU A 14 9.24 -9.39 -28.34
CA LEU A 14 8.77 -8.04 -28.50
C LEU A 14 7.55 -7.77 -27.58
N PHE A 15 6.60 -8.70 -27.55
CA PHE A 15 5.44 -8.62 -26.67
C PHE A 15 5.86 -8.49 -25.18
N LEU A 16 6.73 -9.39 -24.72
CA LEU A 16 7.23 -9.34 -23.34
C LEU A 16 7.98 -8.04 -23.06
N TYR A 17 8.84 -7.60 -23.97
CA TYR A 17 9.60 -6.37 -23.82
C TYR A 17 8.68 -5.14 -23.63
N ILE A 18 7.69 -4.97 -24.51
CA ILE A 18 6.75 -3.84 -24.45
C ILE A 18 5.96 -3.87 -23.14
N HIS A 19 5.44 -5.04 -22.74
CA HIS A 19 4.64 -5.17 -21.50
C HIS A 19 5.49 -4.97 -20.25
N ILE A 20 6.71 -5.47 -20.20
CA ILE A 20 7.64 -5.22 -19.09
C ILE A 20 7.92 -3.73 -18.98
N LEU A 21 8.25 -3.05 -20.06
CA LEU A 21 8.48 -1.60 -20.07
C LEU A 21 7.24 -0.84 -19.61
N PHE A 22 6.05 -1.23 -20.07
CA PHE A 22 4.80 -0.62 -19.61
C PHE A 22 4.63 -0.72 -18.11
N HIS A 23 4.92 -1.87 -17.48
CA HIS A 23 4.81 -2.05 -16.03
C HIS A 23 5.93 -1.36 -15.23
N LEU A 24 7.11 -1.21 -15.82
CA LEU A 24 8.25 -0.57 -15.17
C LEU A 24 8.19 0.95 -15.21
N ASN A 25 7.61 1.50 -16.26
CA ASN A 25 7.45 2.95 -16.41
C ASN A 25 6.30 3.45 -15.56
N THR A 26 6.44 4.66 -15.04
CA THR A 26 5.39 5.39 -14.33
C THR A 26 5.56 6.88 -14.56
N SER A 27 4.47 7.65 -14.47
CA SER A 27 4.53 9.10 -14.64
C SER A 27 5.27 9.77 -13.48
N ASN A 28 5.90 10.89 -13.78
CA ASN A 28 6.50 11.79 -12.81
C ASN A 28 5.75 13.13 -12.70
N ASP A 29 4.61 13.25 -13.36
CA ASP A 29 3.82 14.47 -13.38
C ASP A 29 3.14 14.67 -12.02
N LEU A 30 3.33 15.85 -11.46
CA LEU A 30 2.83 16.23 -10.13
C LEU A 30 1.40 16.74 -10.23
N GLU A 31 0.50 15.89 -10.66
CA GLU A 31 -0.93 16.18 -10.80
C GLU A 31 -1.76 15.02 -10.27
N ILE A 32 -2.96 15.33 -9.77
CA ILE A 32 -3.94 14.34 -9.34
C ILE A 32 -5.15 14.47 -10.27
N TYR A 33 -5.47 13.40 -10.99
CA TYR A 33 -6.70 13.36 -11.76
C TYR A 33 -7.90 13.22 -10.84
N GLN A 34 -8.89 14.08 -11.03
CA GLN A 34 -10.17 13.97 -10.35
C GLN A 34 -11.22 13.45 -11.33
N LEU A 35 -11.91 12.41 -10.93
CA LEU A 35 -12.97 11.82 -11.74
C LEU A 35 -14.30 11.91 -10.98
N ASN A 36 -15.37 12.09 -11.74
CA ASN A 36 -16.73 12.05 -11.21
C ASN A 36 -17.39 10.76 -11.74
N GLU A 37 -17.78 9.87 -10.83
CA GLU A 37 -18.47 8.61 -11.12
C GLU A 37 -17.91 7.86 -12.35
N PRO A 38 -16.62 7.46 -12.33
CA PRO A 38 -16.00 6.83 -13.49
C PRO A 38 -16.62 5.46 -13.78
N THR A 39 -16.80 5.15 -15.06
CA THR A 39 -17.00 3.76 -15.48
C THR A 39 -15.71 2.97 -15.32
N LYS A 40 -15.80 1.65 -15.33
CA LYS A 40 -14.63 0.76 -15.20
C LYS A 40 -13.60 1.02 -16.31
N GLU A 41 -14.08 1.13 -17.55
CA GLU A 41 -13.25 1.38 -18.73
C GLU A 41 -12.51 2.72 -18.61
N LYS A 42 -13.22 3.77 -18.17
CA LYS A 42 -12.62 5.09 -17.98
C LYS A 42 -11.59 5.08 -16.84
N LEU A 43 -11.88 4.37 -15.77
CA LEU A 43 -10.96 4.22 -14.64
C LEU A 43 -9.69 3.47 -15.06
N GLU A 44 -9.82 2.37 -15.81
CA GLU A 44 -8.67 1.62 -16.33
C GLU A 44 -7.80 2.50 -17.25
N GLU A 45 -8.42 3.22 -18.19
CA GLU A 45 -7.73 4.15 -19.10
C GLU A 45 -6.91 5.20 -18.34
N VAL A 46 -7.54 5.88 -17.35
CA VAL A 46 -6.86 6.95 -16.60
C VAL A 46 -5.81 6.39 -15.66
N CYS A 47 -6.06 5.26 -15.01
CA CYS A 47 -5.05 4.60 -14.17
C CYS A 47 -3.84 4.10 -14.97
N ASP A 48 -3.98 3.82 -16.27
CA ASP A 48 -2.87 3.41 -17.14
C ASP A 48 -1.93 4.57 -17.49
N LEU A 49 -2.33 5.81 -17.29
CA LEU A 49 -1.43 6.98 -17.31
C LEU A 49 -0.43 6.96 -16.15
N LYS A 50 -0.71 6.14 -15.12
CA LYS A 50 0.12 5.98 -13.91
C LYS A 50 0.42 7.28 -13.18
N GLN A 51 -0.62 8.10 -13.09
CA GLN A 51 -0.71 9.27 -12.22
C GLN A 51 -1.72 9.00 -11.10
N PRO A 52 -1.63 9.66 -9.94
CA PRO A 52 -2.64 9.53 -8.90
C PRO A 52 -4.02 9.96 -9.40
N VAL A 53 -5.05 9.18 -9.01
CA VAL A 53 -6.45 9.44 -9.40
C VAL A 53 -7.31 9.45 -8.14
N LEU A 54 -8.16 10.46 -7.99
CA LEU A 54 -9.07 10.65 -6.88
C LEU A 54 -10.51 10.71 -7.39
N TRP A 55 -11.41 9.97 -6.74
CA TRP A 55 -12.86 10.05 -7.02
C TRP A 55 -13.67 9.66 -5.79
N GLU A 56 -14.98 9.90 -5.85
CA GLU A 56 -15.90 9.36 -4.86
C GLU A 56 -16.35 7.95 -5.25
N TYR A 57 -16.29 7.05 -4.27
CA TYR A 57 -16.75 5.68 -4.38
C TYR A 57 -17.82 5.42 -3.29
N PRO A 58 -19.08 5.79 -3.54
CA PRO A 58 -20.15 5.73 -2.57
C PRO A 58 -20.66 4.29 -2.36
N ASN A 59 -19.76 3.39 -1.96
CA ASN A 59 -20.09 2.00 -1.68
C ASN A 59 -20.57 1.86 -0.22
N GLU A 60 -21.88 1.87 -0.04
CA GLU A 60 -22.52 1.82 1.28
C GLU A 60 -22.20 0.53 2.04
N ASP A 61 -22.05 -0.59 1.35
CA ASP A 61 -21.74 -1.89 1.97
C ASP A 61 -20.33 -1.88 2.57
N LEU A 62 -19.36 -1.34 1.85
CA LEU A 62 -18.00 -1.17 2.38
C LEU A 62 -17.97 -0.18 3.56
N LEU A 63 -18.66 0.95 3.43
CA LEU A 63 -18.72 1.96 4.51
C LEU A 63 -19.35 1.42 5.78
N LYS A 64 -20.40 0.60 5.66
CA LYS A 64 -21.07 -0.02 6.81
C LYS A 64 -20.27 -1.18 7.40
N SER A 65 -19.66 -2.00 6.54
CA SER A 65 -18.94 -3.20 6.99
C SER A 65 -17.56 -2.87 7.54
N ILE A 66 -16.86 -1.90 6.96
CA ILE A 66 -15.46 -1.55 7.28
C ILE A 66 -15.43 -0.19 8.00
N ASN A 67 -16.21 -0.07 9.06
CA ASN A 67 -16.06 1.01 10.02
C ASN A 67 -15.62 0.45 11.37
N ARG A 68 -15.00 1.30 12.17
CA ARG A 68 -14.42 0.91 13.46
C ARG A 68 -15.42 0.24 14.39
N LYS A 69 -16.64 0.79 14.49
CA LYS A 69 -17.66 0.27 15.39
C LYS A 69 -18.06 -1.15 15.00
N ASN A 70 -18.43 -1.37 13.74
CA ASN A 70 -18.84 -2.69 13.26
C ASN A 70 -17.74 -3.75 13.40
N LEU A 71 -16.49 -3.35 13.11
CA LEU A 71 -15.34 -4.25 13.23
C LEU A 71 -15.07 -4.63 14.70
N LEU A 72 -15.18 -3.70 15.64
CA LEU A 72 -15.04 -3.99 17.07
C LEU A 72 -16.18 -4.87 17.58
N ASP A 73 -17.41 -4.56 17.22
CA ASP A 73 -18.59 -5.29 17.68
C ASP A 73 -18.60 -6.75 17.16
N THR A 74 -18.10 -6.98 15.93
CA THR A 74 -18.16 -8.27 15.29
C THR A 74 -16.89 -9.09 15.46
N TYR A 75 -15.72 -8.46 15.40
CA TYR A 75 -14.41 -9.14 15.30
C TYR A 75 -13.42 -8.73 16.41
N GLY A 76 -13.89 -8.11 17.48
CA GLY A 76 -13.04 -7.55 18.53
C GLY A 76 -12.05 -8.50 19.19
N ALA A 77 -12.37 -9.81 19.23
CA ALA A 77 -11.56 -10.86 19.84
C ALA A 77 -10.48 -11.43 18.88
N PHE A 78 -10.56 -11.16 17.59
CA PHE A 78 -9.60 -11.68 16.62
C PHE A 78 -8.22 -11.02 16.78
N ASP A 79 -7.19 -11.80 16.48
CA ASP A 79 -5.82 -11.33 16.57
C ASP A 79 -5.44 -10.44 15.38
N ILE A 80 -4.72 -9.39 15.71
CA ILE A 80 -4.16 -8.44 14.75
C ILE A 80 -2.71 -8.13 15.12
N LYS A 81 -2.00 -7.53 14.17
CA LYS A 81 -0.66 -7.00 14.37
C LYS A 81 -0.72 -5.47 14.27
N ILE A 82 -0.30 -4.75 15.30
CA ILE A 82 -0.09 -3.31 15.21
C ILE A 82 1.38 -3.02 14.95
N ARG A 83 1.63 -2.02 14.12
CA ARG A 83 2.97 -1.58 13.76
C ARG A 83 3.39 -0.38 14.60
N LYS A 84 4.61 -0.43 15.11
CA LYS A 84 5.27 0.74 15.67
C LYS A 84 5.90 1.55 14.54
N VAL A 85 5.44 2.80 14.35
CA VAL A 85 5.99 3.69 13.33
C VAL A 85 7.32 4.25 13.83
N LYS A 86 8.42 3.78 13.26
CA LYS A 86 9.78 4.27 13.51
C LYS A 86 10.44 4.61 12.18
N TYR A 87 11.07 5.78 12.11
CA TYR A 87 11.84 6.20 10.93
C TYR A 87 13.32 5.80 11.04
N ASP A 88 13.86 5.72 12.25
CA ASP A 88 15.25 5.29 12.53
C ASP A 88 15.26 3.79 12.88
N LEU A 89 15.08 2.94 11.91
CA LEU A 89 15.20 1.49 12.07
C LEU A 89 16.70 1.10 12.02
N LYS A 90 17.38 1.24 13.13
CA LYS A 90 18.65 0.56 13.38
C LYS A 90 18.33 -0.77 14.04
N ASN A 91 18.57 -1.87 13.27
CA ASN A 91 18.65 -3.26 13.73
C ASN A 91 17.40 -3.91 14.36
N ASN A 92 16.90 -4.96 13.71
CA ASN A 92 16.16 -6.13 14.26
C ASN A 92 15.14 -5.89 15.39
N GLU A 93 14.54 -4.71 15.50
CA GLU A 93 13.42 -4.50 16.41
C GLU A 93 12.15 -5.07 15.77
N GLU A 94 11.37 -5.79 16.55
CA GLU A 94 10.07 -6.26 16.14
C GLU A 94 9.21 -5.07 15.71
N MET A 95 8.91 -5.02 14.42
CA MET A 95 8.12 -3.95 13.82
C MET A 95 6.65 -4.09 14.17
N TYR A 96 6.19 -5.31 14.43
CA TYR A 96 4.81 -5.66 14.67
C TYR A 96 4.62 -6.28 16.06
N LEU A 97 3.55 -5.87 16.74
CA LEU A 97 3.14 -6.37 18.04
C LEU A 97 1.77 -7.07 17.91
N PRO A 98 1.61 -8.32 18.38
CA PRO A 98 0.33 -9.02 18.33
C PRO A 98 -0.61 -8.49 19.42
N TYR A 99 -1.87 -8.26 19.09
CA TYR A 99 -2.95 -7.88 20.00
C TYR A 99 -4.27 -8.44 19.50
N SER A 100 -5.28 -8.55 20.40
CA SER A 100 -6.66 -8.63 19.90
C SER A 100 -7.08 -7.28 19.29
N LEU A 101 -8.04 -7.28 18.37
CA LEU A 101 -8.49 -6.04 17.71
C LEU A 101 -8.91 -4.96 18.72
N VAL A 102 -9.63 -5.33 19.78
CA VAL A 102 -10.03 -4.39 20.86
C VAL A 102 -8.79 -3.76 21.49
N ASN A 103 -7.87 -4.58 21.98
CA ASN A 103 -6.70 -4.10 22.70
C ASN A 103 -5.75 -3.30 21.78
N GLY A 104 -5.61 -3.72 20.54
CA GLY A 104 -4.78 -3.03 19.55
C GLY A 104 -5.31 -1.64 19.21
N LEU A 105 -6.62 -1.50 19.00
CA LEU A 105 -7.23 -0.19 18.74
C LEU A 105 -7.23 0.71 19.98
N GLU A 106 -7.36 0.13 21.17
CA GLU A 106 -7.15 0.90 22.41
C GLU A 106 -5.70 1.39 22.55
N ALA A 107 -4.72 0.56 22.23
CA ALA A 107 -3.32 0.96 22.26
C ALA A 107 -3.03 2.11 21.28
N ILE A 108 -3.59 2.06 20.07
CA ILE A 108 -3.50 3.15 19.07
C ILE A 108 -4.13 4.44 19.62
N ASP A 109 -5.26 4.34 20.32
CA ASP A 109 -5.97 5.51 20.82
C ASP A 109 -5.33 6.14 22.06
N LYS A 110 -4.86 5.33 23.00
CA LYS A 110 -4.40 5.77 24.32
C LYS A 110 -2.92 6.12 24.38
N HIS A 111 -2.12 5.64 23.41
CA HIS A 111 -0.66 5.85 23.45
C HIS A 111 -0.30 7.33 23.27
N LYS A 112 0.40 7.90 24.24
CA LYS A 112 0.75 9.33 24.26
C LYS A 112 1.61 9.76 23.06
N GLU A 113 2.52 8.90 22.62
CA GLU A 113 3.45 9.19 21.51
C GLU A 113 2.79 9.01 20.14
N LYS A 114 1.57 8.41 20.08
CA LYS A 114 0.80 8.21 18.82
C LYS A 114 1.62 7.58 17.70
N ILE A 115 2.40 6.56 18.03
CA ILE A 115 3.36 5.91 17.14
C ILE A 115 2.86 4.55 16.61
N TYR A 116 1.66 4.14 16.98
CA TYR A 116 1.11 2.86 16.54
C TYR A 116 0.09 3.04 15.43
N ILE A 117 0.11 2.09 14.50
CA ILE A 117 -0.83 1.99 13.38
C ILE A 117 -1.15 0.51 13.16
N LEU A 118 -2.37 0.22 12.74
CA LEU A 118 -2.74 -1.10 12.24
C LEU A 118 -2.60 -1.08 10.73
N GLU A 119 -1.78 -1.96 10.19
CA GLU A 119 -1.62 -2.21 8.74
C GLU A 119 -0.99 -3.59 8.51
N ASN A 120 -1.12 -4.13 7.28
CA ASN A 120 -0.58 -5.42 6.85
C ASN A 120 -1.16 -6.62 7.65
N ASN A 121 -2.48 -6.63 7.79
CA ASN A 121 -3.23 -7.67 8.50
C ASN A 121 -4.08 -8.52 7.54
N SER A 122 -3.49 -9.04 6.47
CA SER A 122 -4.18 -9.93 5.51
C SER A 122 -4.75 -11.17 6.19
N ASP A 123 -4.04 -11.72 7.18
CA ASP A 123 -4.47 -12.89 7.94
C ASP A 123 -5.83 -12.60 8.62
N PHE A 124 -5.95 -11.44 9.27
CA PHE A 124 -7.21 -10.98 9.89
C PHE A 124 -8.35 -10.88 8.87
N ILE A 125 -8.08 -10.36 7.67
CA ILE A 125 -9.07 -10.24 6.60
C ILE A 125 -9.57 -11.62 6.13
N GLU A 126 -8.70 -12.61 6.09
CA GLU A 126 -9.03 -13.98 5.70
C GLU A 126 -9.79 -14.72 6.82
N GLU A 127 -9.29 -14.71 8.05
CA GLU A 127 -9.86 -15.38 9.21
C GLU A 127 -11.26 -14.86 9.56
N THR A 128 -11.50 -13.56 9.44
CA THR A 128 -12.80 -12.95 9.69
C THR A 128 -13.80 -13.13 8.54
N GLY A 129 -13.35 -13.59 7.38
CA GLY A 129 -14.17 -13.68 6.17
C GLY A 129 -14.47 -12.33 5.51
N LEU A 130 -13.87 -11.22 5.99
CA LEU A 130 -13.98 -9.90 5.39
C LEU A 130 -13.50 -9.89 3.93
N TYR A 131 -12.62 -10.82 3.56
CA TYR A 131 -12.21 -11.04 2.17
C TYR A 131 -13.39 -11.10 1.19
N LYS A 132 -14.50 -11.74 1.59
CA LYS A 132 -15.70 -11.83 0.74
C LYS A 132 -16.35 -10.47 0.53
N ILE A 133 -16.39 -9.63 1.57
CA ILE A 133 -16.96 -8.28 1.50
C ILE A 133 -16.14 -7.43 0.54
N PHE A 134 -14.82 -7.44 0.67
CA PHE A 134 -13.93 -6.74 -0.24
C PHE A 134 -14.13 -7.21 -1.69
N LYS A 135 -14.13 -8.52 -1.91
CA LYS A 135 -14.22 -9.14 -3.24
C LYS A 135 -15.56 -8.88 -3.94
N LEU A 136 -16.66 -8.78 -3.21
CA LEU A 136 -17.98 -8.45 -3.76
C LEU A 136 -18.06 -6.97 -4.18
N ASN A 137 -17.32 -6.11 -3.50
CA ASN A 137 -17.41 -4.67 -3.65
C ASN A 137 -16.27 -4.01 -4.45
N ASP A 138 -15.37 -4.79 -5.05
CA ASP A 138 -14.23 -4.26 -5.81
C ASP A 138 -14.36 -4.36 -7.33
N SER A 139 -15.54 -4.71 -7.84
CA SER A 139 -15.76 -4.97 -9.27
C SER A 139 -15.36 -3.80 -10.18
N LEU A 140 -15.57 -2.57 -9.72
CA LEU A 140 -15.20 -1.34 -10.44
C LEU A 140 -13.67 -1.17 -10.52
N ILE A 141 -12.97 -1.44 -9.41
CA ILE A 141 -11.53 -1.13 -9.26
C ILE A 141 -10.62 -2.31 -9.56
N ARG A 142 -11.16 -3.53 -9.63
CA ARG A 142 -10.39 -4.74 -9.94
C ARG A 142 -10.01 -4.75 -11.41
N PRO A 143 -8.70 -4.71 -11.75
CA PRO A 143 -8.25 -4.76 -13.14
C PRO A 143 -8.52 -6.14 -13.78
N ALA A 144 -8.46 -6.20 -15.10
CA ALA A 144 -8.49 -7.47 -15.81
C ALA A 144 -7.22 -8.30 -15.55
N LEU A 145 -7.33 -9.63 -15.70
CA LEU A 145 -6.21 -10.58 -15.59
C LEU A 145 -5.42 -10.50 -14.27
N VAL A 146 -6.12 -10.26 -13.16
CA VAL A 146 -5.51 -10.25 -11.82
C VAL A 146 -4.99 -11.65 -11.47
N SER A 147 -3.75 -11.70 -11.00
CA SER A 147 -3.10 -12.92 -10.48
C SER A 147 -3.06 -12.94 -8.94
N ASN A 148 -2.86 -11.77 -8.31
CA ASN A 148 -2.80 -11.65 -6.86
C ASN A 148 -3.66 -10.48 -6.39
N ILE A 149 -4.37 -10.70 -5.31
CA ILE A 149 -5.24 -9.72 -4.66
C ILE A 149 -4.79 -9.62 -3.20
N TYR A 150 -4.61 -8.38 -2.73
CA TYR A 150 -4.29 -8.09 -1.34
C TYR A 150 -5.27 -7.05 -0.81
N TYR A 151 -6.06 -7.45 0.17
CA TYR A 151 -6.93 -6.55 0.91
C TYR A 151 -6.35 -6.30 2.30
N ASP A 152 -6.53 -5.09 2.79
CA ASP A 152 -6.10 -4.71 4.12
C ASP A 152 -7.00 -3.62 4.69
N ILE A 153 -7.02 -3.50 6.02
CA ILE A 153 -7.67 -2.42 6.73
C ILE A 153 -6.59 -1.70 7.52
N ILE A 154 -6.52 -0.38 7.33
CA ILE A 154 -5.55 0.46 8.02
C ILE A 154 -6.28 1.34 9.02
N PHE A 155 -5.86 1.26 10.28
CA PHE A 155 -6.35 2.15 11.34
C PHE A 155 -5.24 3.04 11.86
N GLY A 156 -5.58 4.30 12.05
CA GLY A 156 -4.70 5.27 12.69
C GLY A 156 -5.49 6.32 13.46
N ASN A 157 -4.82 6.96 14.40
CA ASN A 157 -5.36 8.06 15.17
C ASN A 157 -4.26 9.06 15.49
N ASN A 158 -4.29 10.22 14.80
CA ASN A 158 -3.31 11.29 14.97
C ASN A 158 -1.85 10.79 14.84
N THR A 159 -1.60 9.95 13.85
CA THR A 159 -0.33 9.31 13.53
C THR A 159 -0.11 9.32 12.02
N GLU A 160 1.03 8.87 11.55
CA GLU A 160 1.31 8.75 10.12
C GLU A 160 1.97 7.41 9.77
N THR A 161 1.78 6.94 8.52
CA THR A 161 2.55 5.80 7.99
C THR A 161 3.95 6.24 7.62
N VAL A 162 4.88 5.29 7.58
CA VAL A 162 6.20 5.54 6.99
C VAL A 162 6.06 5.98 5.53
N PHE A 163 7.04 6.74 5.03
CA PHE A 163 7.09 7.11 3.63
C PHE A 163 7.58 5.92 2.83
N LYS A 164 6.71 5.35 2.00
CA LYS A 164 6.94 4.08 1.29
C LYS A 164 6.32 4.09 -0.10
N TYR A 165 6.66 3.10 -0.92
CA TYR A 165 6.00 2.83 -2.18
C TYR A 165 5.70 1.34 -2.36
N ASP A 166 4.73 1.05 -3.23
CA ASP A 166 4.34 -0.31 -3.62
C ASP A 166 4.76 -0.63 -5.06
N LEU A 167 4.97 -1.92 -5.35
CA LEU A 167 5.26 -2.43 -6.69
C LEU A 167 4.04 -3.03 -7.39
N ASN A 168 2.89 -3.03 -6.73
CA ASN A 168 1.66 -3.60 -7.30
C ASN A 168 1.16 -2.76 -8.45
N TYR A 169 0.51 -3.41 -9.43
CA TYR A 169 -0.04 -2.74 -10.61
C TYR A 169 -1.10 -1.69 -10.28
N ARG A 170 -1.97 -1.99 -9.30
CA ARG A 170 -3.00 -1.07 -8.80
C ARG A 170 -2.97 -1.06 -7.28
N ASN A 171 -2.97 0.13 -6.70
CA ASN A 171 -3.09 0.35 -5.26
C ASN A 171 -4.18 1.40 -5.02
N TYR A 172 -5.23 1.02 -4.31
CA TYR A 172 -6.33 1.91 -3.97
C TYR A 172 -6.49 2.00 -2.47
N PHE A 173 -6.76 3.20 -1.99
CA PHE A 173 -7.03 3.49 -0.59
C PHE A 173 -8.34 4.25 -0.48
N MET A 174 -9.34 3.63 0.12
CA MET A 174 -10.67 4.20 0.33
C MET A 174 -10.82 4.58 1.80
N LEU A 175 -11.14 5.83 2.07
CA LEU A 175 -11.47 6.26 3.43
C LEU A 175 -12.91 5.89 3.75
N THR A 176 -13.10 5.04 4.76
CA THR A 176 -14.43 4.62 5.22
C THR A 176 -14.91 5.45 6.41
N GLU A 177 -13.98 5.95 7.24
CA GLU A 177 -14.29 6.73 8.45
C GLU A 177 -13.16 7.69 8.79
N GLY A 178 -13.50 8.88 9.31
CA GLY A 178 -12.53 9.86 9.78
C GLY A 178 -12.06 10.84 8.72
N GLU A 179 -10.82 11.35 8.86
CA GLU A 179 -10.17 12.26 7.91
C GLU A 179 -8.68 11.92 7.84
N ILE A 180 -8.16 11.83 6.63
CA ILE A 180 -6.73 11.60 6.39
C ILE A 180 -6.17 12.59 5.39
N LYS A 181 -4.85 12.82 5.50
CA LYS A 181 -4.06 13.48 4.47
C LYS A 181 -3.07 12.49 3.88
N ILE A 182 -2.87 12.53 2.57
CA ILE A 182 -1.88 11.71 1.91
C ILE A 182 -0.86 12.62 1.23
N LYS A 183 0.41 12.38 1.54
CA LYS A 183 1.53 13.04 0.85
C LYS A 183 2.09 12.09 -0.18
N LEU A 184 2.22 12.57 -1.42
CA LEU A 184 2.63 11.79 -2.59
C LEU A 184 3.87 12.40 -3.22
N SER A 185 4.80 11.58 -3.68
CA SER A 185 5.95 12.03 -4.48
C SER A 185 6.22 11.03 -5.61
N PRO A 186 6.51 11.52 -6.83
CA PRO A 186 6.79 10.65 -7.96
C PRO A 186 8.14 9.94 -7.81
N PRO A 187 8.38 8.83 -8.55
CA PRO A 187 9.61 8.05 -8.48
C PRO A 187 10.90 8.82 -8.74
N LYS A 188 10.82 9.94 -9.45
CA LYS A 188 11.97 10.84 -9.69
C LYS A 188 12.63 11.29 -8.37
N GLY A 189 11.86 11.35 -7.27
CA GLY A 189 12.34 11.71 -5.94
C GLY A 189 13.16 10.64 -5.23
N THR A 190 13.10 9.37 -5.66
CA THR A 190 13.69 8.20 -4.96
C THR A 190 15.17 8.40 -4.62
N LYS A 191 15.95 9.00 -5.50
CA LYS A 191 17.40 9.25 -5.30
C LYS A 191 17.73 10.16 -4.12
N TYR A 192 16.74 10.86 -3.56
CA TYR A 192 16.91 11.78 -2.44
C TYR A 192 16.25 11.26 -1.15
N LEU A 193 15.67 10.05 -1.18
CA LEU A 193 14.86 9.52 -0.10
C LEU A 193 15.56 8.43 0.73
N ASP A 194 16.86 8.19 0.50
CA ASP A 194 17.66 7.18 1.22
C ASP A 194 16.91 5.82 1.31
N GLU A 195 16.52 5.31 0.14
CA GLU A 195 15.66 4.14 -0.02
C GLU A 195 16.20 2.90 0.72
N ILE A 196 15.37 2.31 1.57
CA ILE A 196 15.58 1.04 2.25
C ILE A 196 14.69 -0.02 1.62
N LYS A 197 15.32 -1.08 1.09
CA LYS A 197 14.63 -2.23 0.48
C LYS A 197 14.57 -3.38 1.47
N ASP A 198 13.43 -3.52 2.11
CA ASP A 198 13.16 -4.64 3.01
C ASP A 198 12.45 -5.75 2.23
N TYR A 199 13.21 -6.75 1.82
CA TYR A 199 12.68 -7.88 1.06
C TYR A 199 12.03 -8.94 1.95
N GLU A 200 12.28 -8.93 3.25
CA GLU A 200 11.61 -9.82 4.21
C GLU A 200 10.12 -9.47 4.33
N ASN A 201 9.83 -8.19 4.51
CA ASN A 201 8.47 -7.68 4.57
C ASN A 201 7.93 -7.21 3.20
N PHE A 202 8.74 -7.33 2.14
CA PHE A 202 8.47 -6.81 0.81
C PHE A 202 8.04 -5.34 0.83
N GLU A 203 8.74 -4.53 1.65
CA GLU A 203 8.47 -3.12 1.87
C GLU A 203 9.63 -2.23 1.38
N PHE A 204 9.30 -1.19 0.65
CA PHE A 204 10.25 -0.21 0.12
C PHE A 204 9.96 1.14 0.77
N ARG A 205 10.83 1.57 1.70
CA ARG A 205 10.58 2.72 2.56
C ARG A 205 11.74 3.67 2.64
N SER A 206 11.47 4.87 3.15
CA SER A 206 12.47 5.90 3.46
C SER A 206 12.58 6.10 4.97
N PRO A 207 13.79 6.37 5.50
CA PRO A 207 13.96 6.80 6.88
C PRO A 207 13.49 8.26 7.11
N ILE A 208 13.09 8.94 6.05
CA ILE A 208 12.67 10.34 6.10
C ILE A 208 11.17 10.43 6.40
N ASN A 209 10.83 11.18 7.45
CA ASN A 209 9.44 11.54 7.71
C ASN A 209 9.04 12.73 6.84
N PRO A 210 8.11 12.55 5.88
CA PRO A 210 7.73 13.65 4.98
C PRO A 210 6.87 14.72 5.66
N TRP A 211 6.30 14.44 6.85
CA TRP A 211 5.47 15.36 7.60
C TRP A 211 6.27 16.19 8.61
N ASN A 212 7.41 15.67 9.06
CA ASN A 212 8.31 16.33 10.00
C ASN A 212 9.75 15.92 9.70
N THR A 213 10.33 16.51 8.66
CA THR A 213 11.67 16.16 8.18
C THR A 213 12.74 16.63 9.15
N LYS A 214 13.59 15.72 9.64
CA LYS A 214 14.73 16.05 10.50
C LYS A 214 15.75 16.92 9.76
N LYS A 215 16.45 17.81 10.47
CA LYS A 215 17.45 18.74 9.92
C LYS A 215 18.48 18.07 8.99
N GLN A 216 18.94 16.86 9.35
CA GLN A 216 19.93 16.10 8.58
C GLN A 216 19.44 15.67 7.17
N HIS A 217 18.15 15.59 6.95
CA HIS A 217 17.56 15.17 5.68
C HIS A 217 16.96 16.34 4.87
N LEU A 218 16.89 17.55 5.45
CA LEU A 218 16.24 18.71 4.80
C LEU A 218 16.85 19.02 3.43
N SER A 219 18.18 19.05 3.31
CA SER A 219 18.86 19.37 2.04
C SER A 219 18.52 18.41 0.89
N ASN A 220 18.19 17.16 1.21
CA ASN A 220 17.74 16.17 0.23
C ASN A 220 16.24 16.27 0.01
N PHE A 221 15.47 16.44 1.08
CA PHE A 221 14.01 16.47 1.01
C PHE A 221 13.50 17.74 0.27
N ASP A 222 14.18 18.88 0.39
CA ASP A 222 13.84 20.11 -0.33
C ASP A 222 13.98 20.00 -1.86
N LYS A 223 14.69 18.99 -2.34
CA LYS A 223 14.79 18.67 -3.79
C LYS A 223 13.61 17.85 -4.29
N ILE A 224 12.75 17.38 -3.40
CA ILE A 224 11.60 16.53 -3.72
C ILE A 224 10.36 17.40 -3.75
N LYS A 225 9.59 17.24 -4.80
CA LYS A 225 8.26 17.84 -4.88
C LYS A 225 7.22 16.84 -4.41
N CYS A 226 6.33 17.25 -3.53
CA CYS A 226 5.25 16.43 -3.01
C CYS A 226 3.91 17.08 -3.31
N LEU A 227 2.92 16.24 -3.62
CA LEU A 227 1.51 16.59 -3.60
C LEU A 227 0.94 16.25 -2.22
N GLU A 228 -0.02 17.01 -1.76
CA GLU A 228 -0.81 16.71 -0.56
C GLU A 228 -2.29 16.71 -0.91
N VAL A 229 -2.98 15.65 -0.52
CA VAL A 229 -4.41 15.50 -0.75
C VAL A 229 -5.10 15.10 0.55
N THR A 230 -6.25 15.71 0.82
CA THR A 230 -7.12 15.37 1.96
C THR A 230 -8.26 14.48 1.46
N LEU A 231 -8.46 13.34 2.12
CA LEU A 231 -9.58 12.44 1.86
C LEU A 231 -10.60 12.54 2.98
N LYS A 232 -11.88 12.55 2.56
CA LYS A 232 -13.07 12.40 3.41
C LYS A 232 -13.70 11.02 3.18
N PRO A 233 -14.58 10.54 4.05
CA PRO A 233 -15.30 9.30 3.83
C PRO A 233 -15.95 9.26 2.45
N LYS A 234 -15.93 8.09 1.80
CA LYS A 234 -16.29 7.81 0.40
C LYS A 234 -15.23 8.19 -0.64
N ASN A 235 -14.22 9.00 -0.29
CA ASN A 235 -13.13 9.23 -1.23
C ASN A 235 -12.23 7.99 -1.34
N ILE A 236 -11.87 7.67 -2.57
CA ILE A 236 -10.88 6.65 -2.89
C ILE A 236 -9.79 7.25 -3.77
N ILE A 237 -8.55 6.90 -3.49
CA ILE A 237 -7.40 7.33 -4.28
C ILE A 237 -6.67 6.13 -4.86
N TYR A 238 -6.33 6.21 -6.13
CA TYR A 238 -5.35 5.35 -6.78
C TYR A 238 -3.96 5.94 -6.64
N ILE A 239 -3.01 5.16 -6.13
CA ILE A 239 -1.60 5.51 -6.07
C ILE A 239 -0.83 4.58 -7.01
N PRO A 240 -0.16 5.10 -8.04
CA PRO A 240 0.54 4.28 -9.02
C PRO A 240 1.73 3.50 -8.41
N PRO A 241 2.18 2.42 -9.04
CA PRO A 241 3.39 1.72 -8.63
C PRO A 241 4.59 2.68 -8.57
N ARG A 242 5.44 2.47 -7.55
CA ARG A 242 6.65 3.26 -7.27
C ARG A 242 6.44 4.72 -6.88
N TRP A 243 5.21 5.20 -6.80
CA TRP A 243 4.94 6.49 -6.19
C TRP A 243 5.11 6.38 -4.68
N TRP A 244 5.91 7.26 -4.12
CA TRP A 244 6.09 7.40 -2.69
C TRP A 244 4.84 7.97 -2.06
N TYR A 245 4.38 7.39 -0.96
CA TYR A 245 3.25 7.90 -0.22
C TYR A 245 3.40 7.72 1.29
N SER A 246 2.79 8.62 2.03
CA SER A 246 2.57 8.50 3.48
C SER A 246 1.18 9.02 3.80
N ILE A 247 0.45 8.26 4.60
CA ILE A 247 -0.90 8.58 5.07
C ILE A 247 -0.77 9.17 6.47
N LYS A 248 -1.30 10.37 6.67
CA LYS A 248 -1.41 11.02 7.98
C LYS A 248 -2.87 10.99 8.42
N PHE A 249 -3.11 10.37 9.56
CA PHE A 249 -4.42 10.27 10.19
C PHE A 249 -4.65 11.52 11.05
N ILE A 250 -5.64 12.35 10.68
CA ILE A 250 -5.96 13.58 11.40
C ILE A 250 -6.86 13.28 12.60
N SER A 251 -7.69 12.28 12.47
CA SER A 251 -8.60 11.77 13.50
C SER A 251 -8.54 10.25 13.55
N LYS A 252 -9.37 9.63 14.40
CA LYS A 252 -9.63 8.19 14.33
C LYS A 252 -10.19 7.86 12.96
N SER A 253 -9.41 7.18 12.15
CA SER A 253 -9.75 6.93 10.75
C SER A 253 -9.51 5.49 10.37
N THR A 254 -10.36 5.02 9.46
CA THR A 254 -10.34 3.68 8.89
C THR A 254 -10.20 3.77 7.38
N VAL A 255 -9.22 3.07 6.83
CA VAL A 255 -8.94 3.02 5.39
C VAL A 255 -9.01 1.59 4.91
N ALA A 256 -9.85 1.33 3.91
CA ALA A 256 -9.84 0.06 3.17
C ALA A 256 -8.80 0.14 2.06
N SER A 257 -7.90 -0.83 2.02
CA SER A 257 -6.82 -0.92 1.04
C SER A 257 -7.05 -2.07 0.08
N PHE A 258 -6.89 -1.79 -1.22
CA PHE A 258 -7.03 -2.77 -2.29
C PHE A 258 -5.78 -2.73 -3.16
N LYS A 259 -5.08 -3.86 -3.26
CA LYS A 259 -3.86 -3.95 -4.06
C LYS A 259 -3.95 -5.15 -5.01
N TYR A 260 -3.59 -4.92 -6.25
CA TYR A 260 -3.70 -5.94 -7.30
C TYR A 260 -2.40 -6.08 -8.07
N ARG A 261 -2.08 -7.34 -8.40
CA ARG A 261 -1.03 -7.69 -9.37
C ARG A 261 -1.64 -8.46 -10.52
N THR A 262 -1.13 -8.23 -11.71
CA THR A 262 -1.40 -9.05 -12.90
C THR A 262 -0.22 -9.98 -13.16
N ILE A 263 -0.41 -10.96 -14.03
CA ILE A 263 0.68 -11.87 -14.45
C ILE A 263 1.85 -11.06 -15.00
N MET A 264 1.57 -10.07 -15.88
CA MET A 264 2.62 -9.24 -16.49
C MET A 264 3.32 -8.33 -15.47
N ASN A 265 2.59 -7.84 -14.45
CA ASN A 265 3.21 -7.12 -13.36
C ASN A 265 4.17 -8.02 -12.55
N ASN A 266 3.77 -9.25 -12.23
CA ASN A 266 4.65 -10.21 -11.54
C ASN A 266 5.92 -10.52 -12.35
N ILE A 267 5.81 -10.68 -13.66
CA ILE A 267 6.97 -10.86 -14.56
C ILE A 267 7.88 -9.64 -14.46
N SER A 268 7.32 -8.43 -14.52
CA SER A 268 8.09 -7.18 -14.51
C SER A 268 8.83 -6.94 -13.21
N ILE A 269 8.23 -7.32 -12.07
CA ILE A 269 8.83 -7.18 -10.73
C ILE A 269 9.52 -8.46 -10.24
N SER A 270 9.64 -9.50 -11.10
CA SER A 270 10.24 -10.79 -10.73
C SER A 270 11.63 -10.69 -10.07
N PRO A 271 12.53 -9.75 -10.44
CA PRO A 271 13.80 -9.59 -9.73
C PRO A 271 13.62 -9.23 -8.24
N HIS A 272 12.57 -8.47 -7.89
CA HIS A 272 12.26 -8.15 -6.50
C HIS A 272 11.62 -9.35 -5.78
N ILE A 273 10.73 -10.08 -6.45
CA ILE A 273 10.12 -11.30 -5.89
C ILE A 273 11.18 -12.36 -5.59
N ILE A 274 12.09 -12.61 -6.51
CA ILE A 274 13.18 -13.58 -6.33
C ILE A 274 14.06 -13.17 -5.14
N LYS A 275 14.42 -11.90 -5.01
CA LYS A 275 15.20 -11.41 -3.85
C LYS A 275 14.45 -11.62 -2.54
N GLY A 276 13.13 -11.41 -2.51
CA GLY A 276 12.29 -11.67 -1.34
C GLY A 276 12.31 -13.16 -0.95
N ILE A 277 12.14 -14.06 -1.92
CA ILE A 277 12.18 -15.50 -1.69
C ILE A 277 13.55 -15.92 -1.13
N LEU A 278 14.64 -15.45 -1.75
CA LEU A 278 16.01 -15.79 -1.32
C LEU A 278 16.30 -15.25 0.08
N GLN A 279 15.86 -14.05 0.41
CA GLN A 279 16.05 -13.49 1.75
C GLN A 279 15.26 -14.28 2.79
N ASN A 280 14.01 -14.62 2.54
CA ASN A 280 13.18 -15.40 3.44
C ASN A 280 13.72 -16.82 3.70
N GLN A 281 14.38 -17.41 2.71
CA GLN A 281 15.05 -18.72 2.90
C GLN A 281 16.32 -18.63 3.78
N ASN A 282 16.98 -17.48 3.80
CA ASN A 282 18.23 -17.27 4.52
C ASN A 282 18.06 -16.70 5.95
N ILE A 283 16.83 -16.43 6.37
CA ILE A 283 16.54 -15.92 7.71
C ILE A 283 16.79 -17.06 8.72
N LYS A 284 17.86 -16.93 9.51
CA LYS A 284 18.04 -17.70 10.73
C LYS A 284 16.99 -17.20 11.74
N ARG A 285 15.94 -17.98 11.95
CA ARG A 285 14.96 -17.71 13.01
C ARG A 285 15.71 -17.67 14.35
N LYS A 286 15.88 -16.49 14.92
CA LYS A 286 16.26 -16.36 16.33
C LYS A 286 15.06 -16.79 17.15
N ILE A 287 15.09 -17.99 17.70
CA ILE A 287 14.17 -18.41 18.74
C ILE A 287 14.56 -17.57 19.97
N THR A 288 13.82 -16.51 20.25
CA THR A 288 13.87 -15.84 21.54
C THR A 288 13.22 -16.80 22.53
N ASN A 289 14.04 -17.49 23.33
CA ASN A 289 13.54 -18.18 24.51
C ASN A 289 12.90 -17.11 25.40
N ILE A 290 11.58 -17.16 25.53
CA ILE A 290 10.87 -16.44 26.57
C ILE A 290 11.33 -17.10 27.87
N VAL A 291 12.26 -16.47 28.54
CA VAL A 291 12.61 -16.83 29.94
C VAL A 291 11.45 -16.32 30.78
N ASN A 292 10.69 -17.26 31.37
CA ASN A 292 9.62 -17.03 32.34
C ASN A 292 10.13 -16.22 33.53
#